data_942a687460fff8b292b3ea9a78f5dd4e
#
_entry.id   942a687460fff8b292b3ea9a78f5dd4e
#
_cell.length_a   1.000
_cell.length_b   1.000
_cell.length_c   1.000
_cell.angle_alpha   90.00
_cell.angle_beta   90.00
_cell.angle_gamma   90.00
#
_symmetry.space_group_name_H-M   'P 1'
#
loop_
_entity.id
_entity.type
_entity.pdbx_description
1 polymer ?
#
loop_
_entity_poly.entity_id
_entity_poly.type
_entity_poly.pdbx_seq_one_letter_code
_entity_poly.pdbx_strand_id
1 'polypeptide(L)'
;ARAAAAGRTVRVIGVQAENSAAYPSSLAAGEPLTVQTTPTIADGIAVARPGDIPFEIISELVDEVVTVTDDDIARAILSLLERAKQVVEPAGAVGVAAILAGEGQASGPTAVILSGGNIDPLLLQRVVAHGLAASGRYMTLQIPLPDRPGQLARVSELLSIAGANVIEVLHTRHGQGLQISEVILQLSVETRGQEHRAHVISVLEEAGFHPRVVED
;
A
#
# COMPACT_ATOMS: atom_id res chain seq x y z
N ALA A 1 14.27 22.29 20.50
CA ALA A 1 14.88 22.96 21.66
C ALA A 1 16.22 22.30 22.08
N ARG A 2 16.27 21.01 22.43
CA ARG A 2 17.54 20.33 22.86
C ARG A 2 18.59 20.22 21.76
N ALA A 3 18.21 19.97 20.51
CA ALA A 3 19.13 19.90 19.39
C ALA A 3 19.76 21.26 19.09
N ALA A 4 18.98 22.33 19.10
CA ALA A 4 19.46 23.71 18.95
C ALA A 4 20.41 24.12 20.10
N ALA A 5 20.08 23.77 21.33
CA ALA A 5 20.95 24.00 22.50
C ALA A 5 22.28 23.25 22.43
N ALA A 6 22.33 22.12 21.69
CA ALA A 6 23.55 21.35 21.43
C ALA A 6 24.30 21.77 20.14
N GLY A 7 23.90 22.86 19.48
CA GLY A 7 24.47 23.34 18.22
C GLY A 7 24.25 22.39 17.04
N ARG A 8 23.22 21.53 17.11
CA ARG A 8 22.85 20.58 16.05
C ARG A 8 21.63 21.07 15.30
N THR A 9 21.69 21.07 13.98
CA THR A 9 20.52 21.27 13.12
C THR A 9 19.84 19.93 12.92
N VAL A 10 18.57 19.83 13.32
CA VAL A 10 17.72 18.64 13.10
C VAL A 10 16.54 19.10 12.27
N ARG A 11 16.36 18.52 11.11
CA ARG A 11 15.16 18.71 10.29
C ARG A 11 14.04 17.86 10.82
N VAL A 12 12.88 18.45 11.06
CA VAL A 12 11.67 17.79 11.58
C VAL A 12 10.65 17.73 10.46
N ILE A 13 10.25 16.53 10.09
CA ILE A 13 9.27 16.29 9.03
C ILE A 13 8.02 15.68 9.66
N GLY A 14 6.88 16.33 9.46
CA GLY A 14 5.56 15.78 9.77
C GLY A 14 5.05 14.92 8.61
N VAL A 15 4.29 13.87 8.93
CA VAL A 15 3.67 13.02 7.92
C VAL A 15 2.18 12.89 8.20
N GLN A 16 1.36 13.06 7.16
CA GLN A 16 -0.08 12.82 7.23
C GLN A 16 -0.53 11.82 6.17
N ALA A 17 -1.65 11.15 6.42
CA ALA A 17 -2.33 10.40 5.37
C ALA A 17 -2.94 11.39 4.34
N GLU A 18 -2.73 11.14 3.04
CA GLU A 18 -3.21 12.00 1.96
C GLU A 18 -4.72 12.27 2.05
N ASN A 19 -5.50 11.25 2.39
CA ASN A 19 -6.95 11.32 2.53
C ASN A 19 -7.43 12.20 3.70
N SER A 20 -6.53 12.66 4.57
CA SER A 20 -6.85 13.49 5.75
C SER A 20 -5.70 14.47 6.08
N ALA A 21 -5.18 15.17 5.07
CA ALA A 21 -4.02 16.04 5.19
C ALA A 21 -4.44 17.52 5.37
N ALA A 22 -4.72 17.92 6.61
CA ALA A 22 -5.12 19.30 6.91
C ALA A 22 -3.92 20.26 7.11
N TYR A 23 -2.76 19.76 7.51
CA TYR A 23 -1.59 20.61 7.79
C TYR A 23 -0.98 21.29 6.56
N PRO A 24 -0.80 20.66 5.39
CA PRO A 24 -0.21 21.34 4.24
C PRO A 24 -0.98 22.62 3.85
N SER A 25 -2.31 22.54 3.74
CA SER A 25 -3.16 23.70 3.41
C SER A 25 -3.16 24.74 4.53
N SER A 26 -3.20 24.29 5.79
CA SER A 26 -3.21 25.19 6.96
C SER A 26 -1.90 25.95 7.11
N LEU A 27 -0.76 25.29 6.91
CA LEU A 27 0.56 25.94 6.94
C LEU A 27 0.73 26.94 5.80
N ALA A 28 0.23 26.63 4.61
CA ALA A 28 0.25 27.55 3.47
C ALA A 28 -0.63 28.78 3.70
N ALA A 29 -1.74 28.63 4.42
CA ALA A 29 -2.65 29.74 4.76
C ALA A 29 -2.19 30.55 6.00
N GLY A 30 -1.32 29.98 6.85
CA GLY A 30 -0.91 30.58 8.12
C GLY A 30 -1.94 30.46 9.24
N GLU A 31 -3.01 29.66 9.04
CA GLU A 31 -4.08 29.41 10.01
C GLU A 31 -4.67 28.01 9.89
N PRO A 32 -5.22 27.44 10.96
CA PRO A 32 -5.87 26.13 10.90
C PRO A 32 -7.10 26.15 10.00
N LEU A 33 -7.04 25.40 8.89
CA LEU A 33 -8.14 25.22 7.94
C LEU A 33 -8.84 23.88 8.15
N THR A 34 -10.16 23.87 7.92
CA THR A 34 -10.91 22.61 7.81
C THR A 34 -10.85 22.13 6.38
N VAL A 35 -10.39 20.89 6.18
CA VAL A 35 -10.36 20.21 4.88
C VAL A 35 -11.42 19.13 4.81
N GLN A 36 -11.82 18.77 3.58
CA GLN A 36 -12.64 17.60 3.36
C GLN A 36 -11.77 16.35 3.48
N THR A 37 -12.17 15.40 4.31
CA THR A 37 -11.48 14.14 4.50
C THR A 37 -12.22 13.01 3.78
N THR A 38 -11.47 12.03 3.32
CA THR A 38 -12.00 10.74 2.85
C THR A 38 -11.48 9.61 3.75
N PRO A 39 -12.10 8.43 3.74
CA PRO A 39 -11.64 7.31 4.56
C PRO A 39 -10.17 6.98 4.33
N THR A 40 -9.46 6.65 5.40
CA THR A 40 -8.08 6.17 5.40
C THR A 40 -7.90 5.08 6.44
N ILE A 41 -6.97 4.15 6.22
CA ILE A 41 -6.59 3.14 7.22
C ILE A 41 -5.90 3.77 8.44
N ALA A 42 -5.34 4.97 8.31
CA ALA A 42 -4.68 5.71 9.39
C ALA A 42 -5.68 6.58 10.17
N ASP A 43 -6.77 6.01 10.64
CA ASP A 43 -7.87 6.67 11.34
C ASP A 43 -7.41 7.42 12.60
N GLY A 44 -6.39 6.92 13.30
CA GLY A 44 -5.82 7.57 14.49
C GLY A 44 -5.22 8.97 14.24
N ILE A 45 -4.96 9.32 12.98
CA ILE A 45 -4.49 10.66 12.57
C ILE A 45 -5.43 11.36 11.58
N ALA A 46 -6.61 10.81 11.34
CA ALA A 46 -7.60 11.36 10.40
C ALA A 46 -8.35 12.54 10.99
N VAL A 47 -7.70 13.72 11.05
CA VAL A 47 -8.24 14.93 11.65
C VAL A 47 -8.48 15.99 10.57
N ALA A 48 -9.73 16.42 10.42
CA ALA A 48 -10.13 17.37 9.38
C ALA A 48 -9.60 18.80 9.57
N ARG A 49 -9.25 19.20 10.80
CA ARG A 49 -8.73 20.52 11.12
C ARG A 49 -7.67 20.42 12.21
N PRO A 50 -6.49 21.05 12.06
CA PRO A 50 -5.51 21.17 13.14
C PRO A 50 -6.11 21.88 14.36
N GLY A 51 -5.76 21.42 15.56
CA GLY A 51 -6.05 22.19 16.77
C GLY A 51 -5.21 23.46 16.82
N ASP A 52 -5.71 24.52 17.43
CA ASP A 52 -5.04 25.81 17.40
C ASP A 52 -3.65 25.77 18.08
N ILE A 53 -3.53 25.18 19.27
CA ILE A 53 -2.25 25.06 19.99
C ILE A 53 -1.26 24.15 19.25
N PRO A 54 -1.62 22.91 18.80
CA PRO A 54 -0.74 22.12 17.97
C PRO A 54 -0.30 22.82 16.69
N PHE A 55 -1.17 23.59 16.06
CA PHE A 55 -0.84 24.31 14.84
C PHE A 55 0.25 25.38 15.10
N GLU A 56 0.13 26.19 16.16
CA GLU A 56 1.16 27.16 16.53
C GLU A 56 2.52 26.50 16.73
N ILE A 57 2.58 25.39 17.45
CA ILE A 57 3.82 24.66 17.73
C ILE A 57 4.41 24.04 16.45
N ILE A 58 3.56 23.45 15.62
CA ILE A 58 4.00 22.79 14.38
C ILE A 58 4.47 23.82 13.35
N SER A 59 3.78 24.95 13.21
CA SER A 59 4.19 26.00 12.29
C SER A 59 5.54 26.64 12.65
N GLU A 60 5.94 26.60 13.93
CA GLU A 60 7.24 27.09 14.38
C GLU A 60 8.36 26.04 14.30
N LEU A 61 8.05 24.76 14.59
CA LEU A 61 9.06 23.74 14.87
C LEU A 61 9.21 22.65 13.80
N VAL A 62 8.27 22.55 12.86
CA VAL A 62 8.28 21.52 11.80
C VAL A 62 8.70 22.18 10.50
N ASP A 63 9.74 21.65 9.87
CA ASP A 63 10.31 22.21 8.65
C ASP A 63 9.46 21.90 7.41
N GLU A 64 8.77 20.77 7.41
CA GLU A 64 7.96 20.30 6.29
C GLU A 64 6.89 19.32 6.76
N VAL A 65 5.75 19.30 6.07
CA VAL A 65 4.73 18.23 6.22
C VAL A 65 4.51 17.59 4.86
N VAL A 66 4.73 16.26 4.79
CA VAL A 66 4.51 15.44 3.61
C VAL A 66 3.31 14.54 3.78
N THR A 67 2.80 14.01 2.68
CA THR A 67 1.66 13.09 2.67
C THR A 67 2.04 11.72 2.12
N VAL A 68 1.35 10.68 2.58
CA VAL A 68 1.50 9.31 2.12
C VAL A 68 0.14 8.70 1.82
N THR A 69 0.09 7.79 0.86
CA THR A 69 -1.11 7.05 0.50
C THR A 69 -1.35 5.87 1.46
N ASP A 70 -2.56 5.32 1.44
CA ASP A 70 -2.86 4.09 2.20
C ASP A 70 -2.03 2.90 1.71
N ASP A 71 -1.68 2.85 0.42
CA ASP A 71 -0.77 1.85 -0.15
C ASP A 71 0.65 1.96 0.43
N ASP A 72 1.16 3.19 0.58
CA ASP A 72 2.46 3.43 1.22
C ASP A 72 2.46 2.97 2.66
N ILE A 73 1.38 3.27 3.39
CA ILE A 73 1.20 2.85 4.79
C ILE A 73 1.14 1.33 4.90
N ALA A 74 0.39 0.66 4.03
CA ALA A 74 0.29 -0.80 4.02
C ALA A 74 1.66 -1.45 3.72
N ARG A 75 2.41 -0.92 2.76
CA ARG A 75 3.80 -1.37 2.47
C ARG A 75 4.73 -1.15 3.66
N ALA A 76 4.59 -0.04 4.37
CA ALA A 76 5.38 0.25 5.57
C ALA A 76 5.09 -0.76 6.69
N ILE A 77 3.82 -1.06 6.97
CA ILE A 77 3.43 -2.06 7.97
C ILE A 77 3.99 -3.44 7.59
N LEU A 78 3.86 -3.85 6.34
CA LEU A 78 4.42 -5.11 5.86
C LEU A 78 5.94 -5.15 6.06
N SER A 79 6.66 -4.08 5.71
CA SER A 79 8.10 -3.98 5.91
C SER A 79 8.50 -4.05 7.40
N LEU A 80 7.75 -3.39 8.28
CA LEU A 80 7.97 -3.43 9.73
C LEU A 80 7.75 -4.85 10.29
N LEU A 81 6.70 -5.55 9.86
CA LEU A 81 6.45 -6.94 10.23
C LEU A 81 7.57 -7.87 9.75
N GLU A 82 7.99 -7.74 8.48
CA GLU A 82 8.96 -8.65 7.87
C GLU A 82 10.39 -8.39 8.34
N ARG A 83 10.80 -7.13 8.48
CA ARG A 83 12.21 -6.77 8.74
C ARG A 83 12.48 -6.43 10.19
N ALA A 84 11.59 -5.64 10.83
CA ALA A 84 11.76 -5.21 12.20
C ALA A 84 11.06 -6.12 13.22
N LYS A 85 10.16 -7.02 12.78
CA LYS A 85 9.34 -7.88 13.65
C LYS A 85 8.48 -7.07 14.62
N GLN A 86 8.01 -5.92 14.16
CA GLN A 86 7.17 -5.02 14.95
C GLN A 86 5.77 -4.92 14.38
N VAL A 87 4.78 -4.97 15.25
CA VAL A 87 3.39 -4.67 14.95
C VAL A 87 3.14 -3.21 15.25
N VAL A 88 2.81 -2.44 14.23
CA VAL A 88 2.54 -1.00 14.34
C VAL A 88 1.20 -0.73 13.68
N GLU A 89 0.36 0.08 14.31
CA GLU A 89 -0.90 0.52 13.72
C GLU A 89 -0.67 1.49 12.52
N PRO A 90 -1.62 1.64 11.60
CA PRO A 90 -1.43 2.46 10.41
C PRO A 90 -1.01 3.90 10.71
N ALA A 91 -1.63 4.55 11.71
CA ALA A 91 -1.27 5.90 12.13
C ALA A 91 0.17 6.02 12.65
N GLY A 92 0.70 4.95 13.27
CA GLY A 92 2.08 4.89 13.76
C GLY A 92 3.12 4.57 12.68
N ALA A 93 2.71 4.04 11.54
CA ALA A 93 3.59 3.60 10.46
C ALA A 93 3.86 4.68 9.40
N VAL A 94 3.13 5.79 9.40
CA VAL A 94 3.21 6.84 8.35
C VAL A 94 4.62 7.40 8.14
N GLY A 95 5.41 7.52 9.20
CA GLY A 95 6.79 7.99 9.09
C GLY A 95 7.69 7.03 8.31
N VAL A 96 7.50 5.72 8.46
CA VAL A 96 8.19 4.71 7.64
C VAL A 96 7.66 4.72 6.22
N ALA A 97 6.35 4.91 6.04
CA ALA A 97 5.72 5.04 4.74
C ALA A 97 6.36 6.18 3.92
N ALA A 98 6.53 7.36 4.52
CA ALA A 98 7.18 8.50 3.87
C ALA A 98 8.62 8.17 3.42
N ILE A 99 9.40 7.50 4.24
CA ILE A 99 10.77 7.10 3.86
C ILE A 99 10.76 6.12 2.69
N LEU A 100 9.89 5.11 2.72
CA LEU A 100 9.80 4.10 1.66
C LEU A 100 9.26 4.67 0.34
N ALA A 101 8.39 5.68 0.40
CA ALA A 101 7.87 6.42 -0.75
C ALA A 101 8.88 7.44 -1.31
N GLY A 102 9.98 7.73 -0.58
CA GLY A 102 10.95 8.75 -0.97
C GLY A 102 10.51 10.17 -0.65
N GLU A 103 9.48 10.33 0.18
CA GLU A 103 8.98 11.61 0.63
C GLU A 103 9.88 12.22 1.72
N GLY A 104 9.96 13.55 1.76
CA GLY A 104 10.70 14.27 2.80
C GLY A 104 12.23 14.18 2.71
N GLN A 105 12.79 13.65 1.64
CA GLN A 105 14.22 13.57 1.28
C GLN A 105 15.20 13.53 2.48
N ALA A 106 15.36 12.35 3.08
CA ALA A 106 16.32 12.14 4.16
C ALA A 106 17.77 12.16 3.62
N SER A 107 18.56 13.17 4.01
CA SER A 107 19.96 13.35 3.56
C SER A 107 21.01 12.80 4.54
N GLY A 108 20.59 12.10 5.59
CA GLY A 108 21.48 11.62 6.65
C GLY A 108 20.79 10.64 7.61
N PRO A 109 21.40 10.36 8.77
CA PRO A 109 20.76 9.53 9.78
C PRO A 109 19.39 10.06 10.16
N THR A 110 18.37 9.21 9.99
CA THR A 110 16.97 9.57 10.20
C THR A 110 16.39 8.72 11.33
N ALA A 111 15.73 9.38 12.28
CA ALA A 111 14.95 8.72 13.33
C ALA A 111 13.46 8.82 13.01
N VAL A 112 12.78 7.69 13.00
CA VAL A 112 11.32 7.62 12.83
C VAL A 112 10.70 7.22 14.15
N ILE A 113 9.64 7.94 14.56
CA ILE A 113 8.85 7.59 15.72
C ILE A 113 7.79 6.59 15.28
N LEU A 114 7.86 5.37 15.79
CA LEU A 114 6.79 4.39 15.66
C LEU A 114 5.88 4.54 16.88
N SER A 115 4.66 4.98 16.66
CA SER A 115 3.69 5.21 17.74
C SER A 115 2.47 4.31 17.54
N GLY A 116 2.06 3.65 18.62
CA GLY A 116 0.88 2.82 18.63
C GLY A 116 1.08 1.42 18.00
N GLY A 117 0.48 0.44 18.61
CA GLY A 117 0.44 -0.96 18.17
C GLY A 117 -0.93 -1.57 18.39
N ASN A 118 -1.94 -0.75 18.69
CA ASN A 118 -3.31 -1.19 18.93
C ASN A 118 -4.08 -1.34 17.62
N ILE A 119 -3.69 -2.33 16.82
CA ILE A 119 -4.37 -2.67 15.56
C ILE A 119 -5.29 -3.86 15.76
N ASP A 120 -6.52 -3.75 15.27
CA ASP A 120 -7.45 -4.86 15.21
C ASP A 120 -6.90 -5.99 14.30
N PRO A 121 -6.93 -7.27 14.72
CA PRO A 121 -6.39 -8.38 13.94
C PRO A 121 -7.02 -8.53 12.54
N LEU A 122 -8.32 -8.24 12.38
CA LEU A 122 -8.97 -8.28 11.06
C LEU A 122 -8.52 -7.12 10.17
N LEU A 123 -8.30 -5.94 10.77
CA LEU A 123 -7.70 -4.82 10.05
C LEU A 123 -6.27 -5.16 9.63
N LEU A 124 -5.46 -5.73 10.54
CA LEU A 124 -4.10 -6.16 10.23
C LEU A 124 -4.06 -7.16 9.09
N GLN A 125 -4.96 -8.14 9.08
CA GLN A 125 -5.08 -9.11 7.98
C GLN A 125 -5.31 -8.41 6.63
N ARG A 126 -6.25 -7.45 6.58
CA ARG A 126 -6.56 -6.67 5.36
C ARG A 126 -5.36 -5.82 4.92
N VAL A 127 -4.73 -5.13 5.86
CA VAL A 127 -3.56 -4.28 5.58
C VAL A 127 -2.39 -5.11 5.05
N VAL A 128 -2.14 -6.29 5.62
CA VAL A 128 -1.08 -7.20 5.14
C VAL A 128 -1.41 -7.70 3.73
N ALA A 129 -2.65 -8.14 3.47
CA ALA A 129 -3.07 -8.58 2.14
C ALA A 129 -2.92 -7.45 1.10
N HIS A 130 -3.37 -6.24 1.44
CA HIS A 130 -3.24 -5.06 0.60
C HIS A 130 -1.77 -4.67 0.36
N GLY A 131 -0.93 -4.68 1.40
CA GLY A 131 0.51 -4.43 1.30
C GLY A 131 1.24 -5.44 0.40
N LEU A 132 0.84 -6.71 0.43
CA LEU A 132 1.36 -7.73 -0.47
C LEU A 132 0.96 -7.45 -1.92
N ALA A 133 -0.28 -7.05 -2.18
CA ALA A 133 -0.75 -6.65 -3.50
C ALA A 133 -0.01 -5.40 -4.00
N ALA A 134 0.05 -4.33 -3.20
CA ALA A 134 0.76 -3.09 -3.53
C ALA A 134 2.27 -3.29 -3.77
N SER A 135 2.87 -4.31 -3.14
CA SER A 135 4.28 -4.70 -3.35
C SER A 135 4.48 -5.60 -4.58
N GLY A 136 3.41 -5.94 -5.30
CA GLY A 136 3.46 -6.90 -6.41
C GLY A 136 3.79 -8.33 -6.00
N ARG A 137 3.56 -8.70 -4.73
CA ARG A 137 3.78 -10.06 -4.20
C ARG A 137 2.53 -10.93 -4.25
N TYR A 138 1.42 -10.32 -4.58
CA TYR A 138 0.13 -10.95 -4.76
C TYR A 138 -0.56 -10.31 -5.95
N MET A 139 -1.17 -11.09 -6.81
CA MET A 139 -2.02 -10.59 -7.88
C MET A 139 -3.17 -11.54 -8.18
N THR A 140 -4.30 -10.98 -8.57
CA THR A 140 -5.45 -11.71 -9.08
C THR A 140 -5.52 -11.56 -10.59
N LEU A 141 -5.51 -12.69 -11.30
CA LEU A 141 -5.61 -12.76 -12.76
C LEU A 141 -6.99 -13.28 -13.17
N GLN A 142 -7.60 -12.64 -14.15
CA GLN A 142 -8.75 -13.18 -14.87
C GLN A 142 -8.33 -13.55 -16.28
N ILE A 143 -8.55 -14.82 -16.65
CA ILE A 143 -8.17 -15.36 -17.95
C ILE A 143 -9.42 -15.91 -18.62
N PRO A 144 -9.92 -15.29 -19.70
CA PRO A 144 -10.98 -15.87 -20.51
C PRO A 144 -10.46 -17.10 -21.25
N LEU A 145 -11.17 -18.21 -21.15
CA LEU A 145 -10.77 -19.50 -21.73
C LEU A 145 -11.95 -20.14 -22.47
N PRO A 146 -11.69 -20.91 -23.56
CA PRO A 146 -12.68 -21.81 -24.10
C PRO A 146 -13.10 -22.86 -23.03
N ASP A 147 -14.41 -23.13 -22.89
CA ASP A 147 -14.89 -24.17 -21.96
C ASP A 147 -14.59 -25.58 -22.52
N ARG A 148 -13.35 -26.01 -22.34
CA ARG A 148 -12.84 -27.30 -22.81
C ARG A 148 -11.97 -27.97 -21.75
N PRO A 149 -11.97 -29.30 -21.65
CA PRO A 149 -11.05 -30.02 -20.77
C PRO A 149 -9.58 -29.64 -21.00
N GLY A 150 -8.80 -29.59 -19.95
CA GLY A 150 -7.34 -29.34 -19.99
C GLY A 150 -6.91 -27.87 -19.92
N GLN A 151 -7.80 -26.89 -20.09
CA GLN A 151 -7.41 -25.47 -20.06
C GLN A 151 -6.81 -25.05 -18.71
N LEU A 152 -7.43 -25.44 -17.61
CA LEU A 152 -6.90 -25.17 -16.27
C LEU A 152 -5.51 -25.82 -16.07
N ALA A 153 -5.34 -27.06 -16.51
CA ALA A 153 -4.05 -27.74 -16.40
C ALA A 153 -2.94 -27.00 -17.15
N ARG A 154 -3.23 -26.54 -18.37
CA ARG A 154 -2.28 -25.77 -19.17
C ARG A 154 -1.89 -24.43 -18.52
N VAL A 155 -2.86 -23.69 -17.98
CA VAL A 155 -2.57 -22.44 -17.26
C VAL A 155 -1.74 -22.72 -16.01
N SER A 156 -2.10 -23.75 -15.23
CA SER A 156 -1.35 -24.14 -14.02
C SER A 156 0.09 -24.55 -14.32
N GLU A 157 0.34 -25.26 -15.44
CA GLU A 157 1.68 -25.62 -15.89
C GLU A 157 2.52 -24.38 -16.23
N LEU A 158 1.95 -23.41 -16.94
CA LEU A 158 2.62 -22.16 -17.28
C LEU A 158 2.96 -21.33 -16.03
N LEU A 159 2.05 -21.24 -15.06
CA LEU A 159 2.30 -20.59 -13.78
C LEU A 159 3.42 -21.28 -13.00
N SER A 160 3.46 -22.61 -13.02
CA SER A 160 4.54 -23.40 -12.42
C SER A 160 5.89 -23.13 -13.09
N ILE A 161 5.94 -23.07 -14.43
CA ILE A 161 7.15 -22.73 -15.20
C ILE A 161 7.61 -21.31 -14.87
N ALA A 162 6.68 -20.36 -14.75
CA ALA A 162 6.96 -18.98 -14.33
C ALA A 162 7.38 -18.88 -12.86
N GLY A 163 7.27 -19.95 -12.07
CA GLY A 163 7.62 -19.98 -10.65
C GLY A 163 6.63 -19.22 -9.75
N ALA A 164 5.38 -19.11 -10.18
CA ALA A 164 4.29 -18.55 -9.40
C ALA A 164 3.52 -19.65 -8.67
N ASN A 165 3.22 -19.40 -7.38
CA ASN A 165 2.39 -20.29 -6.57
C ASN A 165 0.93 -19.86 -6.67
N VAL A 166 0.00 -20.81 -6.89
CA VAL A 166 -1.43 -20.56 -6.96
C VAL A 166 -2.04 -20.70 -5.57
N ILE A 167 -2.73 -19.66 -5.11
CA ILE A 167 -3.38 -19.61 -3.80
C ILE A 167 -4.85 -19.99 -3.92
N GLU A 168 -5.52 -19.43 -4.91
CA GLU A 168 -6.96 -19.64 -5.11
C GLU A 168 -7.28 -19.76 -6.58
N VAL A 169 -8.27 -20.58 -6.88
CA VAL A 169 -8.79 -20.81 -8.24
C VAL A 169 -10.30 -20.71 -8.20
N LEU A 170 -10.85 -19.76 -8.95
CA LEU A 170 -12.28 -19.63 -9.20
C LEU A 170 -12.54 -19.88 -10.71
N HIS A 171 -13.46 -20.79 -11.01
CA HIS A 171 -13.84 -21.13 -12.37
C HIS A 171 -15.31 -20.75 -12.61
N THR A 172 -15.52 -19.61 -13.27
CA THR A 172 -16.86 -19.03 -13.47
C THR A 172 -17.34 -19.29 -14.89
N ARG A 173 -18.48 -20.00 -15.02
CA ARG A 173 -19.12 -20.34 -16.30
C ARG A 173 -20.27 -19.40 -16.68
N HIS A 174 -20.72 -18.55 -15.74
CA HIS A 174 -21.86 -17.67 -15.95
C HIS A 174 -21.49 -16.25 -15.52
N GLY A 175 -21.62 -15.28 -16.42
CA GLY A 175 -21.33 -13.87 -16.15
C GLY A 175 -21.79 -12.98 -17.31
N GLN A 176 -22.00 -11.69 -17.03
CA GLN A 176 -22.28 -10.72 -18.09
C GLN A 176 -21.08 -10.58 -19.03
N GLY A 177 -21.29 -10.70 -20.33
CA GLY A 177 -20.24 -10.53 -21.35
C GLY A 177 -19.47 -11.77 -21.75
N LEU A 178 -19.77 -12.96 -21.16
CA LEU A 178 -19.20 -14.24 -21.58
C LEU A 178 -20.01 -14.85 -22.73
N GLN A 179 -19.31 -15.42 -23.72
CA GLN A 179 -19.93 -16.27 -24.73
C GLN A 179 -20.28 -17.65 -24.11
N ILE A 180 -21.28 -18.32 -24.66
CA ILE A 180 -21.75 -19.63 -24.13
C ILE A 180 -20.61 -20.69 -24.12
N SER A 181 -19.61 -20.52 -24.98
CA SER A 181 -18.45 -21.42 -25.11
C SER A 181 -17.22 -20.96 -24.31
N GLU A 182 -17.34 -19.92 -23.49
CA GLU A 182 -16.25 -19.33 -22.72
C GLU A 182 -16.50 -19.43 -21.22
N VAL A 183 -15.39 -19.48 -20.49
CA VAL A 183 -15.35 -19.43 -19.04
C VAL A 183 -14.29 -18.39 -18.61
N ILE A 184 -14.46 -17.80 -17.44
CA ILE A 184 -13.41 -17.04 -16.80
C ILE A 184 -12.76 -17.90 -15.73
N LEU A 185 -11.46 -18.06 -15.87
CA LEU A 185 -10.61 -18.60 -14.82
C LEU A 185 -10.01 -17.43 -14.06
N GLN A 186 -10.40 -17.28 -12.78
CA GLN A 186 -9.78 -16.33 -11.89
C GLN A 186 -8.80 -17.05 -10.98
N LEU A 187 -7.56 -16.54 -10.93
CA LEU A 187 -6.45 -17.13 -10.19
C LEU A 187 -5.82 -16.08 -9.32
N SER A 188 -5.72 -16.36 -8.02
CA SER A 188 -4.89 -15.58 -7.11
C SER A 188 -3.54 -16.25 -6.99
N VAL A 189 -2.46 -15.53 -7.30
CA VAL A 189 -1.10 -16.07 -7.37
C VAL A 189 -0.11 -15.25 -6.54
N GLU A 190 0.84 -15.95 -5.91
CA GLU A 190 1.98 -15.33 -5.27
C GLU A 190 3.06 -15.01 -6.29
N THR A 191 3.63 -13.83 -6.19
CA THR A 191 4.75 -13.38 -7.00
C THR A 191 5.88 -12.83 -6.12
N ARG A 192 7.04 -12.54 -6.69
CA ARG A 192 8.23 -12.05 -5.98
C ARG A 192 8.50 -10.56 -6.24
N GLY A 193 7.45 -9.79 -6.47
CA GLY A 193 7.53 -8.37 -6.79
C GLY A 193 7.18 -8.06 -8.25
N GLN A 194 7.27 -6.80 -8.63
CA GLN A 194 6.76 -6.28 -9.91
C GLN A 194 7.41 -6.94 -11.14
N GLU A 195 8.71 -7.20 -11.10
CA GLU A 195 9.41 -7.88 -12.22
C GLU A 195 8.88 -9.30 -12.43
N HIS A 196 8.69 -10.06 -11.35
CA HIS A 196 8.15 -11.41 -11.43
C HIS A 196 6.68 -11.41 -11.87
N ARG A 197 5.89 -10.44 -11.43
CA ARG A 197 4.50 -10.23 -11.90
C ARG A 197 4.47 -10.02 -13.42
N ALA A 198 5.32 -9.15 -13.96
CA ALA A 198 5.43 -8.92 -15.40
C ALA A 198 5.85 -10.19 -16.15
N HIS A 199 6.80 -10.96 -15.61
CA HIS A 199 7.23 -12.23 -16.19
C HIS A 199 6.10 -13.27 -16.26
N VAL A 200 5.31 -13.41 -15.19
CA VAL A 200 4.15 -14.33 -15.15
C VAL A 200 3.13 -13.95 -16.23
N ILE A 201 2.83 -12.68 -16.41
CA ILE A 201 1.92 -12.18 -17.43
C ILE A 201 2.48 -12.51 -18.82
N SER A 202 3.75 -12.21 -19.09
CA SER A 202 4.43 -12.48 -20.37
C SER A 202 4.36 -13.96 -20.75
N VAL A 203 4.64 -14.87 -19.83
CA VAL A 203 4.58 -16.33 -20.06
C VAL A 203 3.18 -16.77 -20.48
N LEU A 204 2.14 -16.22 -19.87
CA LEU A 204 0.76 -16.51 -20.24
C LEU A 204 0.39 -15.93 -21.62
N GLU A 205 0.81 -14.71 -21.92
CA GLU A 205 0.56 -14.03 -23.19
C GLU A 205 1.27 -14.73 -24.37
N GLU A 206 2.53 -15.12 -24.19
CA GLU A 206 3.31 -15.87 -25.16
C GLU A 206 2.69 -17.25 -25.50
N ALA A 207 1.98 -17.83 -24.53
CA ALA A 207 1.23 -19.08 -24.72
C ALA A 207 -0.16 -18.88 -25.37
N GLY A 208 -0.52 -17.62 -25.70
CA GLY A 208 -1.77 -17.24 -26.35
C GLY A 208 -2.95 -17.01 -25.42
N PHE A 209 -2.71 -16.84 -24.12
CA PHE A 209 -3.72 -16.42 -23.16
C PHE A 209 -3.77 -14.88 -23.06
N HIS A 210 -4.89 -14.34 -22.57
CA HIS A 210 -5.09 -12.92 -22.40
C HIS A 210 -5.44 -12.61 -20.94
N PRO A 211 -4.46 -12.70 -20.02
CA PRO A 211 -4.70 -12.42 -18.62
C PRO A 211 -5.03 -10.94 -18.40
N ARG A 212 -6.00 -10.67 -17.52
CA ARG A 212 -6.29 -9.33 -17.02
C ARG A 212 -6.02 -9.33 -15.52
N VAL A 213 -5.24 -8.36 -15.06
CA VAL A 213 -5.06 -8.16 -13.63
C VAL A 213 -6.31 -7.49 -13.10
N VAL A 214 -6.85 -8.05 -12.03
CA VAL A 214 -7.95 -7.45 -11.26
C VAL A 214 -7.31 -6.71 -10.10
N GLU A 215 -7.57 -5.42 -10.01
CA GLU A 215 -7.25 -4.61 -8.83
C GLU A 215 -8.44 -4.78 -7.87
N ASP A 216 -8.17 -5.24 -6.64
CA ASP A 216 -9.17 -5.43 -5.58
C ASP A 216 -9.63 -4.09 -4.98
#